data_5a0dbd0c7313010b8881058c6dd92a83
#
_entry.id   5a0dbd0c7313010b8881058c6dd92a83
#
_cell.length_a   1.000
_cell.length_b   1.000
_cell.length_c   1.000
_cell.angle_alpha   90.00
_cell.angle_beta   90.00
_cell.angle_gamma   90.00
#
_symmetry.space_group_name_H-M   'P 1'
#
loop_
_entity.id
_entity.type
_entity.pdbx_description
1 polymer ?
#
loop_
_entity_poly.entity_id
_entity_poly.type
_entity_poly.pdbx_seq_one_letter_code
_entity_poly.pdbx_strand_id
1 'polypeptide(L)'
;EMKGVQRLEHISFKDGKLFVPKEKQTLQKFLDAHPLNGTKFQEFNPVQIAEDDLGILELELEAMNTAKTIDVDHAEAILRSELGNEVTQMTSKELKRDLLLFAKNDPVLFLELVNDENINIRNMGIKAVENNIITLSNDQRTFNWSSTGRKLITVPFDENPYSALAAWFKTDEGIEVYQTIEKKLK
;
A
#
# COMPACT_ATOMS: atom_id res chain seq x y z
N GLU A 1 -47.61 27.23 -39.07
CA GLU A 1 -46.31 26.61 -39.45
C GLU A 1 -45.18 27.57 -39.13
N MET A 2 -44.58 27.42 -37.95
CA MET A 2 -43.31 28.11 -37.64
C MET A 2 -42.16 27.29 -38.19
N LYS A 3 -41.65 27.64 -39.34
CA LYS A 3 -40.35 27.20 -39.80
C LYS A 3 -39.27 27.95 -39.01
N GLY A 4 -39.01 27.54 -37.80
CA GLY A 4 -37.82 27.98 -37.06
C GLY A 4 -36.60 27.36 -37.72
N VAL A 5 -35.71 28.17 -38.25
CA VAL A 5 -34.36 27.74 -38.65
C VAL A 5 -33.63 27.38 -37.36
N GLN A 6 -33.68 26.11 -36.98
CA GLN A 6 -32.84 25.59 -35.87
C GLN A 6 -31.39 25.63 -36.34
N ARG A 7 -30.67 26.68 -35.99
CA ARG A 7 -29.22 26.72 -36.14
C ARG A 7 -28.62 25.95 -34.97
N LEU A 8 -27.87 24.91 -35.27
CA LEU A 8 -27.01 24.27 -34.31
C LEU A 8 -25.94 25.27 -33.88
N GLU A 9 -25.93 25.63 -32.61
CA GLU A 9 -24.87 26.46 -32.04
C GLU A 9 -23.66 25.56 -31.74
N HIS A 10 -22.47 26.09 -31.98
CA HIS A 10 -21.25 25.40 -31.61
C HIS A 10 -21.03 25.45 -30.08
N ILE A 11 -20.72 24.30 -29.50
CA ILE A 11 -20.27 24.22 -28.12
C ILE A 11 -18.78 24.53 -28.13
N SER A 12 -18.37 25.67 -27.58
CA SER A 12 -16.96 26.06 -27.51
C SER A 12 -16.55 26.40 -26.07
N PHE A 13 -15.46 25.77 -25.63
CA PHE A 13 -14.83 26.11 -24.38
C PHE A 13 -13.93 27.32 -24.59
N LYS A 14 -14.07 28.33 -23.73
CA LYS A 14 -13.21 29.51 -23.69
C LYS A 14 -12.27 29.36 -22.49
N ASP A 15 -10.98 29.41 -22.72
CA ASP A 15 -9.96 29.24 -21.69
C ASP A 15 -10.15 27.95 -20.85
N GLY A 16 -10.53 26.88 -21.52
CA GLY A 16 -10.80 25.59 -20.87
C GLY A 16 -12.12 25.49 -20.11
N LYS A 17 -12.99 26.52 -20.16
CA LYS A 17 -14.25 26.56 -19.42
C LYS A 17 -15.44 26.74 -20.36
N LEU A 18 -16.55 26.08 -20.06
CA LEU A 18 -17.84 26.27 -20.67
C LEU A 18 -18.85 26.66 -19.60
N PHE A 19 -19.43 27.86 -19.71
CA PHE A 19 -20.52 28.27 -18.83
C PHE A 19 -21.85 27.93 -19.47
N VAL A 20 -22.64 27.10 -18.82
CA VAL A 20 -23.98 26.68 -19.26
C VAL A 20 -25.02 27.34 -18.35
N PRO A 21 -25.81 28.30 -18.87
CA PRO A 21 -26.89 28.92 -18.10
C PRO A 21 -27.94 27.90 -17.66
N LYS A 22 -28.58 28.13 -16.50
CA LYS A 22 -29.64 27.27 -15.95
C LYS A 22 -30.80 27.02 -16.87
N GLU A 23 -31.10 27.98 -17.75
CA GLU A 23 -32.19 27.91 -18.73
C GLU A 23 -31.89 26.92 -19.84
N LYS A 24 -30.60 26.62 -20.13
CA LYS A 24 -30.19 25.68 -21.18
C LYS A 24 -30.12 24.22 -20.67
N GLN A 25 -31.19 23.75 -20.02
CA GLN A 25 -31.24 22.41 -19.40
C GLN A 25 -31.00 21.27 -20.41
N THR A 26 -31.40 21.42 -21.65
CA THR A 26 -31.16 20.43 -22.72
C THR A 26 -29.67 20.29 -23.00
N LEU A 27 -28.91 21.39 -22.97
CA LEU A 27 -27.47 21.38 -23.14
C LEU A 27 -26.78 20.75 -21.94
N GLN A 28 -27.24 21.02 -20.69
CA GLN A 28 -26.72 20.38 -19.50
C GLN A 28 -26.88 18.86 -19.60
N LYS A 29 -28.08 18.35 -19.85
CA LYS A 29 -28.34 16.92 -20.01
C LYS A 29 -27.54 16.28 -21.15
N PHE A 30 -27.33 17.02 -22.23
CA PHE A 30 -26.50 16.54 -23.35
C PHE A 30 -25.03 16.38 -22.92
N LEU A 31 -24.48 17.35 -22.18
CA LEU A 31 -23.12 17.30 -21.68
C LEU A 31 -22.94 16.17 -20.63
N ASP A 32 -23.90 16.00 -19.72
CA ASP A 32 -23.88 14.95 -18.74
C ASP A 32 -23.86 13.54 -19.35
N ALA A 33 -24.67 13.35 -20.40
CA ALA A 33 -24.76 12.07 -21.12
C ALA A 33 -23.68 11.88 -22.20
N HIS A 34 -22.81 12.87 -22.39
CA HIS A 34 -21.82 12.82 -23.47
C HIS A 34 -20.69 11.82 -23.16
N PRO A 35 -20.26 10.99 -24.14
CA PRO A 35 -19.20 9.98 -23.90
C PRO A 35 -17.85 10.55 -23.47
N LEU A 36 -17.58 11.81 -23.71
CA LEU A 36 -16.35 12.49 -23.30
C LEU A 36 -16.45 13.17 -21.93
N ASN A 37 -17.60 13.08 -21.26
CA ASN A 37 -17.74 13.54 -19.87
C ASN A 37 -16.86 12.66 -18.95
N GLY A 38 -16.15 13.28 -18.04
CA GLY A 38 -15.17 12.64 -17.20
C GLY A 38 -13.79 12.37 -17.84
N THR A 39 -13.64 12.59 -19.17
CA THR A 39 -12.35 12.37 -19.85
C THR A 39 -11.78 13.62 -20.52
N LYS A 40 -12.60 14.37 -21.24
CA LYS A 40 -12.20 15.62 -21.93
C LYS A 40 -12.75 16.87 -21.26
N PHE A 41 -13.86 16.75 -20.57
CA PHE A 41 -14.47 17.79 -19.75
C PHE A 41 -15.26 17.13 -18.61
N GLN A 42 -15.52 17.89 -17.56
CA GLN A 42 -16.36 17.50 -16.43
C GLN A 42 -17.06 18.71 -15.84
N GLU A 43 -18.16 18.49 -15.12
CA GLU A 43 -18.82 19.54 -14.38
C GLU A 43 -17.90 20.07 -13.28
N PHE A 44 -17.78 21.39 -13.18
CA PHE A 44 -17.05 22.03 -12.09
C PHE A 44 -17.98 22.15 -10.87
N ASN A 45 -17.82 21.24 -9.93
CA ASN A 45 -18.51 21.26 -8.65
C ASN A 45 -17.51 21.53 -7.52
N PRO A 46 -17.41 22.76 -7.03
CA PRO A 46 -16.43 23.12 -5.99
C PRO A 46 -16.67 22.38 -4.65
N VAL A 47 -17.90 21.99 -4.36
CA VAL A 47 -18.23 21.23 -3.14
C VAL A 47 -17.68 19.81 -3.27
N GLN A 48 -17.92 19.14 -4.38
CA GLN A 48 -17.41 17.80 -4.62
C GLN A 48 -15.88 17.77 -4.65
N ILE A 49 -15.25 18.75 -5.28
CA ILE A 49 -13.78 18.88 -5.30
C ILE A 49 -13.24 19.01 -3.87
N ALA A 50 -13.90 19.87 -3.04
CA ALA A 50 -13.47 20.04 -1.67
C ALA A 50 -13.69 18.77 -0.82
N GLU A 51 -14.74 18.00 -1.06
CA GLU A 51 -14.98 16.70 -0.41
C GLU A 51 -13.92 15.66 -0.81
N ASP A 52 -13.59 15.58 -2.10
CA ASP A 52 -12.56 14.68 -2.61
C ASP A 52 -11.17 15.05 -2.04
N ASP A 53 -10.83 16.35 -2.02
CA ASP A 53 -9.58 16.85 -1.44
C ASP A 53 -9.50 16.56 0.07
N LEU A 54 -10.60 16.74 0.80
CA LEU A 54 -10.69 16.40 2.23
C LEU A 54 -10.46 14.91 2.46
N GLY A 55 -11.07 14.04 1.66
CA GLY A 55 -10.85 12.60 1.75
C GLY A 55 -9.39 12.19 1.59
N ILE A 56 -8.67 12.82 0.66
CA ILE A 56 -7.24 12.59 0.46
C ILE A 56 -6.44 13.06 1.68
N LEU A 57 -6.72 14.27 2.19
CA LEU A 57 -6.03 14.84 3.34
C LEU A 57 -6.27 14.03 4.63
N GLU A 58 -7.50 13.53 4.82
CA GLU A 58 -7.85 12.68 5.96
C GLU A 58 -7.09 11.34 5.89
N LEU A 59 -6.97 10.75 4.71
CA LEU A 59 -6.21 9.52 4.50
C LEU A 59 -4.71 9.71 4.77
N GLU A 60 -4.12 10.81 4.29
CA GLU A 60 -2.73 11.17 4.59
C GLU A 60 -2.50 11.38 6.09
N LEU A 61 -3.44 12.06 6.76
CA LEU A 61 -3.37 12.30 8.19
C LEU A 61 -3.47 11.00 8.99
N GLU A 62 -4.36 10.09 8.62
CA GLU A 62 -4.50 8.77 9.23
C GLU A 62 -3.21 7.97 9.10
N ALA A 63 -2.65 7.88 7.88
CA ALA A 63 -1.41 7.19 7.61
C ALA A 63 -0.23 7.75 8.44
N MET A 64 -0.09 9.07 8.48
CA MET A 64 0.97 9.72 9.26
C MET A 64 0.80 9.54 10.78
N ASN A 65 -0.42 9.58 11.30
CA ASN A 65 -0.71 9.32 12.71
C ASN A 65 -0.40 7.86 13.07
N THR A 66 -0.78 6.93 12.21
CA THR A 66 -0.46 5.52 12.36
C THR A 66 1.05 5.30 12.36
N ALA A 67 1.80 5.89 11.42
CA ALA A 67 3.26 5.81 11.36
C ALA A 67 3.96 6.35 12.63
N LYS A 68 3.38 7.31 13.32
CA LYS A 68 3.93 7.83 14.60
C LYS A 68 3.80 6.85 15.76
N THR A 69 2.78 6.00 15.75
CA THR A 69 2.47 5.07 16.85
C THR A 69 3.12 3.71 16.68
N ILE A 70 3.53 3.36 15.46
CA ILE A 70 4.18 2.09 15.14
C ILE A 70 5.53 1.98 15.87
N ASP A 71 5.79 0.82 16.47
CA ASP A 71 7.07 0.49 17.06
C ASP A 71 8.18 0.27 16.01
N VAL A 72 9.43 0.19 16.47
CA VAL A 72 10.60 0.12 15.57
C VAL A 72 10.63 -1.19 14.79
N ASP A 73 10.21 -2.30 15.41
CA ASP A 73 10.24 -3.62 14.76
C ASP A 73 9.21 -3.71 13.64
N HIS A 74 8.03 -3.18 13.87
CA HIS A 74 6.99 -3.12 12.84
C HIS A 74 7.35 -2.11 11.74
N ALA A 75 7.95 -0.97 12.10
CA ALA A 75 8.47 0.01 11.14
C ALA A 75 9.51 -0.61 10.20
N GLU A 76 10.44 -1.38 10.77
CA GLU A 76 11.45 -2.12 10.00
C GLU A 76 10.80 -3.14 9.07
N ALA A 77 9.78 -3.88 9.55
CA ALA A 77 9.06 -4.87 8.75
C ALA A 77 8.39 -4.26 7.52
N ILE A 78 7.71 -3.11 7.70
CA ILE A 78 7.04 -2.38 6.62
C ILE A 78 8.07 -1.84 5.62
N LEU A 79 9.10 -1.13 6.09
CA LEU A 79 10.12 -0.56 5.22
C LEU A 79 10.93 -1.64 4.49
N ARG A 80 11.14 -2.81 5.09
CA ARG A 80 11.83 -3.92 4.45
C ARG A 80 11.06 -4.49 3.26
N SER A 81 9.73 -4.40 3.26
CA SER A 81 8.93 -4.81 2.10
C SER A 81 9.16 -3.90 0.89
N GLU A 82 9.52 -2.63 1.11
CA GLU A 82 9.73 -1.64 0.07
C GLU A 82 11.22 -1.46 -0.28
N LEU A 83 12.09 -1.38 0.72
CA LEU A 83 13.51 -1.06 0.57
C LEU A 83 14.42 -2.31 0.62
N GLY A 84 13.86 -3.47 0.96
CA GLY A 84 14.62 -4.70 1.06
C GLY A 84 15.66 -4.69 2.20
N ASN A 85 16.85 -5.23 1.94
CA ASN A 85 17.88 -5.42 2.96
C ASN A 85 18.60 -4.14 3.41
N GLU A 86 18.41 -3.02 2.72
CA GLU A 86 19.03 -1.74 3.08
C GLU A 86 18.57 -1.27 4.47
N VAL A 87 17.36 -1.66 4.85
CA VAL A 87 16.75 -1.34 6.15
C VAL A 87 17.58 -1.85 7.34
N THR A 88 18.30 -2.95 7.20
CA THR A 88 19.11 -3.57 8.27
C THR A 88 20.21 -2.63 8.80
N GLN A 89 20.66 -1.70 8.00
CA GLN A 89 21.73 -0.75 8.33
C GLN A 89 21.20 0.59 8.88
N MET A 90 19.89 0.78 8.89
CA MET A 90 19.27 2.04 9.30
C MET A 90 19.19 2.17 10.82
N THR A 91 19.46 3.36 11.31
CA THR A 91 19.19 3.70 12.70
C THR A 91 17.69 3.85 12.96
N SER A 92 17.25 3.71 14.20
CA SER A 92 15.84 3.89 14.58
C SER A 92 15.27 5.26 14.18
N LYS A 93 16.12 6.30 14.07
CA LYS A 93 15.73 7.64 13.62
C LYS A 93 15.50 7.69 12.10
N GLU A 94 16.34 7.00 11.35
CA GLU A 94 16.20 6.88 9.90
C GLU A 94 14.97 6.05 9.55
N LEU A 95 14.75 4.91 10.21
CA LEU A 95 13.54 4.11 10.08
C LEU A 95 12.29 4.96 10.31
N LYS A 96 12.28 5.75 11.39
CA LYS A 96 11.12 6.59 11.71
C LYS A 96 10.90 7.72 10.70
N ARG A 97 11.96 8.32 10.19
CA ARG A 97 11.90 9.34 9.13
C ARG A 97 11.32 8.74 7.86
N ASP A 98 11.86 7.60 7.42
CA ASP A 98 11.51 7.00 6.13
C ASP A 98 10.11 6.38 6.17
N LEU A 99 9.70 5.84 7.33
CA LEU A 99 8.32 5.40 7.55
C LEU A 99 7.31 6.56 7.42
N LEU A 100 7.62 7.72 8.01
CA LEU A 100 6.76 8.91 7.89
C LEU A 100 6.72 9.46 6.47
N LEU A 101 7.85 9.42 5.75
CA LEU A 101 7.91 9.81 4.34
C LEU A 101 7.10 8.85 3.47
N PHE A 102 7.18 7.54 3.73
CA PHE A 102 6.39 6.54 3.03
C PHE A 102 4.89 6.75 3.27
N ALA A 103 4.47 6.89 4.53
CA ALA A 103 3.08 7.15 4.90
C ALA A 103 2.51 8.42 4.25
N LYS A 104 3.35 9.44 4.05
CA LYS A 104 2.96 10.68 3.36
C LYS A 104 2.84 10.51 1.85
N ASN A 105 3.79 9.79 1.23
CA ASN A 105 3.88 9.70 -0.23
C ASN A 105 2.89 8.69 -0.81
N ASP A 106 2.63 7.60 -0.10
CA ASP A 106 1.68 6.57 -0.48
C ASP A 106 0.88 6.08 0.74
N PRO A 107 -0.12 6.86 1.18
CA PRO A 107 -0.88 6.55 2.38
C PRO A 107 -1.73 5.28 2.23
N VAL A 108 -2.21 4.96 1.01
CA VAL A 108 -3.02 3.77 0.75
C VAL A 108 -2.19 2.52 0.95
N LEU A 109 -1.08 2.40 0.22
CA LEU A 109 -0.19 1.25 0.32
C LEU A 109 0.38 1.11 1.73
N PHE A 110 0.75 2.22 2.37
CA PHE A 110 1.23 2.21 3.74
C PHE A 110 0.22 1.60 4.71
N LEU A 111 -1.05 2.02 4.66
CA LEU A 111 -2.11 1.47 5.53
C LEU A 111 -2.43 0.01 5.23
N GLU A 112 -2.35 -0.42 3.98
CA GLU A 112 -2.47 -1.83 3.60
C GLU A 112 -1.36 -2.67 4.24
N LEU A 113 -0.10 -2.22 4.15
CA LEU A 113 1.05 -2.91 4.72
C LEU A 113 1.03 -2.94 6.25
N VAL A 114 0.59 -1.88 6.91
CA VAL A 114 0.42 -1.85 8.38
C VAL A 114 -0.55 -2.92 8.87
N ASN A 115 -1.60 -3.18 8.11
CA ASN A 115 -2.63 -4.15 8.46
C ASN A 115 -2.31 -5.58 7.97
N ASP A 116 -1.22 -5.79 7.23
CA ASP A 116 -0.80 -7.12 6.79
C ASP A 116 -0.01 -7.86 7.89
N GLU A 117 -0.68 -8.77 8.58
CA GLU A 117 -0.05 -9.63 9.59
C GLU A 117 1.16 -10.42 9.08
N ASN A 118 1.20 -10.73 7.77
CA ASN A 118 2.29 -11.52 7.19
C ASN A 118 3.61 -10.74 7.17
N ILE A 119 3.57 -9.43 7.12
CA ILE A 119 4.77 -8.59 7.10
C ILE A 119 5.60 -8.80 8.36
N ASN A 120 4.97 -8.77 9.54
CA ASN A 120 5.65 -8.97 10.81
C ASN A 120 6.22 -10.39 10.95
N ILE A 121 5.45 -11.39 10.54
CA ILE A 121 5.88 -12.79 10.59
C ILE A 121 7.05 -13.02 9.62
N ARG A 122 7.00 -12.42 8.44
CA ARG A 122 8.06 -12.48 7.44
C ARG A 122 9.35 -11.82 7.95
N ASN A 123 9.24 -10.64 8.55
CA ASN A 123 10.37 -9.92 9.12
C ASN A 123 11.03 -10.71 10.26
N MET A 124 10.24 -11.38 11.10
CA MET A 124 10.77 -12.27 12.13
C MET A 124 11.60 -13.41 11.52
N GLY A 125 11.15 -14.03 10.43
CA GLY A 125 11.91 -15.04 9.71
C GLY A 125 13.26 -14.52 9.19
N ILE A 126 13.27 -13.30 8.64
CA ILE A 126 14.49 -12.65 8.15
C ILE A 126 15.45 -12.38 9.33
N LYS A 127 14.97 -11.78 10.40
CA LYS A 127 15.76 -11.54 11.62
C LYS A 127 16.33 -12.84 12.22
N ALA A 128 15.58 -13.92 12.18
CA ALA A 128 16.05 -15.21 12.66
C ALA A 128 17.22 -15.75 11.83
N VAL A 129 17.25 -15.50 10.52
CA VAL A 129 18.38 -15.85 9.65
C VAL A 129 19.55 -14.90 9.89
N GLU A 130 19.35 -13.60 9.97
CA GLU A 130 20.38 -12.59 10.24
C GLU A 130 21.10 -12.84 11.57
N ASN A 131 20.36 -13.27 12.60
CA ASN A 131 20.89 -13.61 13.92
C ASN A 131 21.39 -15.07 14.03
N ASN A 132 21.50 -15.79 12.92
CA ASN A 132 21.96 -17.18 12.88
C ASN A 132 21.17 -18.14 13.80
N ILE A 133 19.89 -17.86 14.05
CA ILE A 133 19.01 -18.78 14.80
C ILE A 133 18.56 -19.91 13.88
N ILE A 134 18.19 -19.56 12.63
CA ILE A 134 17.91 -20.49 11.55
C ILE A 134 18.79 -20.16 10.36
N THR A 135 19.00 -21.12 9.47
CA THR A 135 19.74 -20.94 8.22
C THR A 135 18.87 -21.29 7.03
N LEU A 136 18.98 -20.50 5.97
CA LEU A 136 18.43 -20.83 4.66
C LEU A 136 19.53 -21.45 3.81
N SER A 137 19.25 -22.60 3.22
CA SER A 137 20.19 -23.29 2.33
C SER A 137 20.55 -22.46 1.08
N ASN A 138 21.70 -22.72 0.48
CA ASN A 138 22.21 -21.96 -0.67
C ASN A 138 21.28 -22.02 -1.89
N ASP A 139 20.49 -23.09 -2.02
CA ASP A 139 19.47 -23.24 -3.04
C ASP A 139 18.14 -22.52 -2.72
N GLN A 140 18.11 -21.81 -1.55
CA GLN A 140 16.96 -21.08 -1.01
C GLN A 140 15.69 -21.94 -0.82
N ARG A 141 15.87 -23.24 -0.57
CA ARG A 141 14.75 -24.19 -0.53
C ARG A 141 14.52 -24.85 0.81
N THR A 142 15.43 -24.71 1.75
CA THR A 142 15.32 -25.39 3.02
C THR A 142 15.74 -24.50 4.18
N PHE A 143 14.86 -24.36 5.16
CA PHE A 143 15.20 -23.74 6.42
C PHE A 143 15.60 -24.82 7.44
N ASN A 144 16.68 -24.57 8.17
CA ASN A 144 17.21 -25.46 9.21
C ASN A 144 17.51 -24.67 10.49
N TRP A 145 17.47 -25.34 11.64
CA TRP A 145 18.06 -24.79 12.85
C TRP A 145 19.57 -24.65 12.72
N SER A 146 20.12 -23.45 12.97
CA SER A 146 21.57 -23.23 12.87
C SER A 146 22.35 -24.07 13.89
N SER A 147 21.80 -24.28 15.08
CA SER A 147 22.48 -25.01 16.17
C SER A 147 22.55 -26.51 15.99
N THR A 148 21.55 -27.11 15.31
CA THR A 148 21.43 -28.57 15.23
C THR A 148 21.46 -29.08 13.79
N GLY A 149 21.33 -28.19 12.81
CA GLY A 149 21.15 -28.56 11.41
C GLY A 149 19.83 -29.26 11.10
N ARG A 150 18.93 -29.40 12.09
CA ARG A 150 17.64 -30.04 11.90
C ARG A 150 16.78 -29.22 10.96
N LYS A 151 16.25 -29.88 9.94
CA LYS A 151 15.35 -29.30 8.98
C LYS A 151 14.04 -28.85 9.63
N LEU A 152 13.58 -27.66 9.27
CA LEU A 152 12.32 -27.07 9.67
C LEU A 152 11.27 -27.22 8.55
N ILE A 153 11.51 -26.61 7.42
CA ILE A 153 10.58 -26.60 6.28
C ILE A 153 11.34 -26.68 4.95
N THR A 154 10.70 -27.24 3.95
CA THR A 154 11.10 -27.11 2.53
C THR A 154 10.18 -26.12 1.86
N VAL A 155 10.78 -25.13 1.19
CA VAL A 155 10.07 -24.12 0.42
C VAL A 155 9.52 -24.74 -0.85
N PRO A 156 8.24 -24.57 -1.19
CA PRO A 156 7.66 -25.00 -2.44
C PRO A 156 8.37 -24.39 -3.67
N PHE A 157 8.19 -25.02 -4.83
CA PHE A 157 8.71 -24.46 -6.08
C PHE A 157 7.99 -23.14 -6.38
N ASP A 158 8.72 -22.16 -6.88
CA ASP A 158 8.20 -20.83 -7.28
C ASP A 158 7.61 -19.96 -6.14
N GLU A 159 7.86 -20.33 -4.87
CA GLU A 159 7.50 -19.48 -3.73
C GLU A 159 8.71 -18.72 -3.16
N ASN A 160 8.45 -17.49 -2.69
CA ASN A 160 9.47 -16.75 -1.94
C ASN A 160 9.73 -17.45 -0.59
N PRO A 161 10.99 -17.74 -0.23
CA PRO A 161 11.32 -18.51 0.98
C PRO A 161 10.70 -17.93 2.25
N TYR A 162 10.77 -16.63 2.45
CA TYR A 162 10.25 -15.99 3.65
C TYR A 162 8.72 -15.91 3.68
N SER A 163 8.07 -15.91 2.51
CA SER A 163 6.60 -16.02 2.42
C SER A 163 6.14 -17.42 2.78
N ALA A 164 6.83 -18.44 2.28
CA ALA A 164 6.56 -19.83 2.64
C ALA A 164 6.81 -20.08 4.14
N LEU A 165 7.90 -19.52 4.69
CA LEU A 165 8.19 -19.60 6.12
C LEU A 165 7.12 -18.92 6.97
N ALA A 166 6.64 -17.74 6.55
CA ALA A 166 5.58 -17.03 7.24
C ALA A 166 4.24 -17.80 7.22
N ALA A 167 3.91 -18.42 6.10
CA ALA A 167 2.74 -19.29 5.99
C ALA A 167 2.86 -20.52 6.91
N TRP A 168 4.05 -21.13 6.94
CA TRP A 168 4.30 -22.27 7.80
C TRP A 168 4.24 -21.92 9.29
N PHE A 169 4.73 -20.75 9.72
CA PHE A 169 4.62 -20.28 11.10
C PHE A 169 3.18 -20.18 11.61
N LYS A 170 2.19 -20.14 10.73
CA LYS A 170 0.76 -20.16 11.08
C LYS A 170 0.21 -21.57 11.27
N THR A 171 0.98 -22.61 10.97
CA THR A 171 0.59 -24.01 11.22
C THR A 171 0.88 -24.44 12.66
N ASP A 172 0.26 -25.53 13.13
CA ASP A 172 0.46 -26.05 14.48
C ASP A 172 1.94 -26.38 14.76
N GLU A 173 2.66 -26.93 13.78
CA GLU A 173 4.10 -27.23 13.91
C GLU A 173 4.95 -25.94 13.89
N GLY A 174 4.58 -24.99 13.03
CA GLY A 174 5.32 -23.75 12.84
C GLY A 174 5.20 -22.80 14.02
N ILE A 175 4.06 -22.77 14.71
CA ILE A 175 3.82 -21.85 15.82
C ILE A 175 4.75 -22.11 17.00
N GLU A 176 5.12 -23.35 17.27
CA GLU A 176 6.09 -23.69 18.33
C GLU A 176 7.49 -23.18 17.98
N VAL A 177 7.86 -23.29 16.71
CA VAL A 177 9.15 -22.78 16.22
C VAL A 177 9.17 -21.25 16.25
N TYR A 178 8.09 -20.62 15.82
CA TYR A 178 7.90 -19.18 15.88
C TYR A 178 8.11 -18.64 17.31
N GLN A 179 7.45 -19.22 18.31
CA GLN A 179 7.61 -18.84 19.71
C GLN A 179 9.05 -19.07 20.24
N THR A 180 9.71 -20.12 19.76
CA THR A 180 11.09 -20.39 20.12
C THR A 180 12.05 -19.35 19.53
N ILE A 181 11.83 -18.94 18.30
CA ILE A 181 12.60 -17.89 17.61
C ILE A 181 12.37 -16.55 18.32
N GLU A 182 11.13 -16.20 18.62
CA GLU A 182 10.77 -14.96 19.31
C GLU A 182 11.50 -14.85 20.68
N LYS A 183 11.55 -15.94 21.44
CA LYS A 183 12.30 -15.97 22.72
C LYS A 183 13.80 -15.80 22.56
N LYS A 184 14.36 -16.20 21.42
CA LYS A 184 15.82 -16.08 21.16
C LYS A 184 16.20 -14.72 20.58
N LEU A 185 15.25 -13.98 20.01
CA LEU A 185 15.45 -12.64 19.47
C LEU A 185 15.30 -11.54 20.53
N LYS A 186 14.62 -11.83 21.64
CA LYS A 186 14.50 -10.96 22.83
C LYS A 186 15.73 -11.11 23.71
#